data_e9109c3f7191e944bbcf77b9a056d9d6
#
_entry.id   e9109c3f7191e944bbcf77b9a056d9d6
#
_cell.length_a   1.000
_cell.length_b   1.000
_cell.length_c   1.000
_cell.angle_alpha   90.00
_cell.angle_beta   90.00
_cell.angle_gamma   90.00
#
_symmetry.space_group_name_H-M   'P 1'
#
loop_
_entity.id
_entity.type
_entity.pdbx_description
1 polymer ?
#
loop_
_entity_poly.entity_id
_entity_poly.type
_entity_poly.pdbx_seq_one_letter_code
_entity_poly.pdbx_strand_id
1 'polypeptide(L)'
;EKPNSYATVYYDAWTYDNHDDPILSLVYAASQSGQKADLSDSPSHVLEAAAAVFDAFTGKNLTSLVKGLGKVEIKDRLSEIRDTEELKSKIHEFIDTLTAEKANQLVFFIDELDRCKPDYAIRFLERIKHYFDDERITFVFSVSLTQLQWTIRNYYGNGFDATKYLDKFFDLRVSIPNADYERFLRDRLEIGSDETAGIVCHEVVRQFNFSLRQAERYARLIKIAEPQFDWLRRSTSFDLDRAFTASYIIPIIIGLQMYDLDMYHRFVTGNDSTPMKKILMGIGILECTPFLAREESLIHNGEDIEIRDESGVNLVKVADRLEEIYQAIFGRKDVFGEH
;
A
#
# COMPACT_ATOMS: atom_id res chain seq x y z
N GLU A 1 21.98 33.87 -12.44
CA GLU A 1 21.63 32.51 -11.99
C GLU A 1 20.13 32.34 -12.15
N LYS A 2 19.69 31.43 -13.02
CA LYS A 2 18.26 31.04 -13.08
C LYS A 2 17.91 30.37 -11.75
N PRO A 3 16.73 30.63 -11.17
CA PRO A 3 16.30 29.92 -9.98
C PRO A 3 16.31 28.41 -10.27
N ASN A 4 16.68 27.57 -9.28
CA ASN A 4 16.68 26.12 -9.42
C ASN A 4 15.29 25.67 -9.88
N SER A 5 15.21 25.29 -11.14
CA SER A 5 13.99 24.76 -11.76
C SER A 5 14.17 23.25 -11.92
N TYR A 6 13.15 22.49 -11.48
CA TYR A 6 13.14 21.03 -11.56
C TYR A 6 12.07 20.60 -12.56
N ALA A 7 12.45 19.69 -13.48
CA ALA A 7 11.47 18.94 -14.25
C ALA A 7 11.28 17.57 -13.59
N THR A 8 10.05 17.12 -13.44
CA THR A 8 9.72 15.87 -12.76
C THR A 8 9.09 14.88 -13.72
N VAL A 9 9.55 13.63 -13.64
CA VAL A 9 9.00 12.50 -14.37
C VAL A 9 8.53 11.45 -13.36
N TYR A 10 7.26 11.09 -13.44
CA TYR A 10 6.72 9.96 -12.67
C TYR A 10 6.74 8.70 -13.53
N TYR A 11 7.29 7.62 -12.97
CA TYR A 11 7.41 6.34 -13.62
C TYR A 11 6.94 5.21 -12.72
N ASP A 12 5.82 4.59 -13.08
CA ASP A 12 5.30 3.39 -12.46
C ASP A 12 5.98 2.18 -13.11
N ALA A 13 6.96 1.60 -12.43
CA ALA A 13 7.76 0.50 -12.96
C ALA A 13 6.93 -0.76 -13.23
N TRP A 14 5.91 -1.02 -12.40
CA TRP A 14 5.06 -2.20 -12.54
C TRP A 14 4.20 -2.16 -13.81
N THR A 15 3.76 -0.99 -14.23
CA THR A 15 3.04 -0.82 -15.51
C THR A 15 3.87 -1.25 -16.70
N TYR A 16 5.20 -1.11 -16.62
CA TYR A 16 6.13 -1.35 -17.71
C TYR A 16 6.94 -2.65 -17.59
N ASP A 17 6.71 -3.49 -16.58
CA ASP A 17 7.54 -4.68 -16.29
C ASP A 17 7.43 -5.81 -17.32
N ASN A 18 6.48 -5.71 -18.27
CA ASN A 18 6.34 -6.62 -19.40
C ASN A 18 7.14 -6.19 -20.63
N HIS A 19 7.77 -5.02 -20.61
CA HIS A 19 8.61 -4.55 -21.72
C HIS A 19 10.02 -5.13 -21.64
N ASP A 20 10.63 -5.37 -22.82
CA ASP A 20 11.94 -6.03 -22.90
C ASP A 20 13.06 -5.19 -22.28
N ASP A 21 13.00 -3.86 -22.43
CA ASP A 21 14.03 -2.98 -21.87
C ASP A 21 13.47 -1.78 -21.10
N PRO A 22 13.97 -1.58 -19.85
CA PRO A 22 13.53 -0.49 -19.00
C PRO A 22 13.89 0.91 -19.51
N ILE A 23 14.97 1.07 -20.29
CA ILE A 23 15.39 2.39 -20.82
C ILE A 23 14.33 2.95 -21.74
N LEU A 24 13.81 2.13 -22.67
CA LEU A 24 12.83 2.59 -23.63
C LEU A 24 11.54 3.05 -22.95
N SER A 25 11.07 2.30 -21.96
CA SER A 25 9.89 2.68 -21.20
C SER A 25 10.11 3.93 -20.35
N LEU A 26 11.32 4.13 -19.80
CA LEU A 26 11.68 5.32 -19.04
C LEU A 26 11.74 6.55 -19.93
N VAL A 27 12.39 6.46 -21.10
CA VAL A 27 12.45 7.52 -22.11
C VAL A 27 11.06 7.87 -22.62
N TYR A 28 10.21 6.86 -22.87
CA TYR A 28 8.83 7.07 -23.24
C TYR A 28 8.05 7.84 -22.16
N ALA A 29 8.13 7.41 -20.90
CA ALA A 29 7.45 8.10 -19.79
C ALA A 29 7.94 9.54 -19.64
N ALA A 30 9.24 9.79 -19.80
CA ALA A 30 9.81 11.11 -19.75
C ALA A 30 9.31 11.99 -20.91
N SER A 31 9.20 11.45 -22.12
CA SER A 31 8.66 12.17 -23.28
C SER A 31 7.18 12.59 -23.11
N GLN A 32 6.39 11.76 -22.41
CA GLN A 32 4.97 12.05 -22.14
C GLN A 32 4.78 13.10 -21.04
N SER A 33 5.65 13.13 -20.02
CA SER A 33 5.56 14.08 -18.91
C SER A 33 5.83 15.52 -19.34
N GLY A 34 6.67 15.73 -20.33
CA GLY A 34 6.91 17.03 -20.94
C GLY A 34 5.67 17.64 -21.65
N GLN A 35 4.70 16.83 -22.04
CA GLN A 35 3.47 17.29 -22.72
C GLN A 35 2.41 17.88 -21.77
N LYS A 36 2.47 17.57 -20.47
CA LYS A 36 1.54 18.10 -19.44
C LYS A 36 1.93 19.46 -18.86
N ALA A 37 3.18 19.84 -18.96
CA ALA A 37 3.64 21.17 -18.62
C ALA A 37 3.57 21.99 -19.92
N ASP A 38 2.80 23.08 -19.94
CA ASP A 38 2.52 24.04 -21.00
C ASP A 38 3.71 24.30 -21.98
N LEU A 39 4.12 23.24 -22.70
CA LEU A 39 5.21 23.19 -23.65
C LEU A 39 4.62 23.43 -25.06
N SER A 40 3.99 24.60 -25.22
CA SER A 40 3.30 24.93 -26.47
C SER A 40 4.23 25.04 -27.69
N ASP A 41 5.55 25.08 -27.50
CA ASP A 41 6.48 25.37 -28.59
C ASP A 41 7.49 24.29 -28.99
N SER A 42 7.60 23.14 -28.28
CA SER A 42 8.58 22.11 -28.62
C SER A 42 8.23 20.63 -28.31
N PRO A 43 7.00 20.14 -28.52
CA PRO A 43 6.75 18.70 -28.39
C PRO A 43 7.48 17.87 -29.46
N SER A 44 7.88 18.46 -30.58
CA SER A 44 8.57 17.79 -31.69
C SER A 44 10.01 17.40 -31.35
N HIS A 45 10.77 18.23 -30.63
CA HIS A 45 12.18 17.98 -30.33
C HIS A 45 12.37 16.89 -29.26
N VAL A 46 11.57 16.89 -28.23
CA VAL A 46 11.60 15.82 -27.20
C VAL A 46 11.22 14.48 -27.82
N LEU A 47 10.21 14.46 -28.69
CA LEU A 47 9.77 13.24 -29.35
C LEU A 47 10.80 12.74 -30.37
N GLU A 48 11.45 13.65 -31.12
CA GLU A 48 12.55 13.31 -32.00
C GLU A 48 13.75 12.74 -31.26
N ALA A 49 14.14 13.33 -30.12
CA ALA A 49 15.21 12.84 -29.27
C ALA A 49 14.88 11.47 -28.66
N ALA A 50 13.64 11.27 -28.20
CA ALA A 50 13.16 9.96 -27.72
C ALA A 50 13.18 8.91 -28.83
N ALA A 51 12.76 9.25 -30.06
CA ALA A 51 12.82 8.37 -31.22
C ALA A 51 14.28 8.02 -31.60
N ALA A 52 15.22 8.95 -31.46
CA ALA A 52 16.65 8.70 -31.70
C ALA A 52 17.24 7.70 -30.68
N VAL A 53 16.84 7.78 -29.39
CA VAL A 53 17.19 6.77 -28.39
C VAL A 53 16.62 5.40 -28.76
N PHE A 54 15.36 5.36 -29.18
CA PHE A 54 14.71 4.13 -29.60
C PHE A 54 15.40 3.51 -30.83
N ASP A 55 15.79 4.32 -31.82
CA ASP A 55 16.50 3.86 -33.00
C ASP A 55 17.88 3.29 -32.65
N ALA A 56 18.63 3.98 -31.82
CA ALA A 56 19.93 3.51 -31.33
C ALA A 56 19.82 2.18 -30.56
N PHE A 57 18.72 2.00 -29.84
CA PHE A 57 18.48 0.79 -29.06
C PHE A 57 18.02 -0.41 -29.91
N THR A 58 17.10 -0.18 -30.84
CA THR A 58 16.45 -1.27 -31.61
C THR A 58 17.10 -1.55 -32.96
N GLY A 59 17.99 -0.67 -33.43
CA GLY A 59 18.51 -0.70 -34.79
C GLY A 59 17.47 -0.42 -35.87
N LYS A 60 16.29 0.12 -35.48
CA LYS A 60 15.18 0.45 -36.37
C LYS A 60 15.14 1.97 -36.56
N ASN A 61 14.92 2.44 -37.78
CA ASN A 61 14.87 3.87 -38.09
C ASN A 61 13.48 4.49 -37.86
N LEU A 62 13.07 4.64 -36.58
CA LEU A 62 11.84 5.38 -36.24
C LEU A 62 11.97 6.88 -36.46
N THR A 63 13.18 7.43 -36.27
CA THR A 63 13.48 8.83 -36.61
C THR A 63 13.16 9.14 -38.09
N SER A 64 13.35 8.17 -38.97
CA SER A 64 13.00 8.33 -40.40
C SER A 64 11.50 8.26 -40.64
N LEU A 65 10.73 7.57 -39.82
CA LEU A 65 9.26 7.56 -39.87
C LEU A 65 8.68 8.88 -39.36
N VAL A 66 9.25 9.45 -38.33
CA VAL A 66 8.87 10.79 -37.82
C VAL A 66 9.26 11.88 -38.83
N LYS A 67 10.37 11.70 -39.57
CA LYS A 67 10.86 12.63 -40.63
C LYS A 67 10.41 12.27 -42.05
N GLY A 68 9.72 11.16 -42.28
CA GLY A 68 9.11 10.80 -43.57
C GLY A 68 10.04 10.17 -44.60
N LEU A 69 11.21 9.61 -44.25
CA LEU A 69 12.16 9.02 -45.19
C LEU A 69 12.70 7.66 -44.68
N GLY A 70 12.59 6.61 -45.49
CA GLY A 70 12.98 5.25 -45.12
C GLY A 70 14.24 4.69 -45.76
N LYS A 71 14.96 3.80 -45.13
CA LYS A 71 15.53 2.50 -45.54
C LYS A 71 16.47 1.92 -44.46
N VAL A 72 16.46 0.58 -44.30
CA VAL A 72 17.16 -0.19 -43.25
C VAL A 72 18.28 -1.05 -43.84
N GLU A 73 19.45 -1.12 -43.21
CA GLU A 73 20.50 -2.12 -43.44
C GLU A 73 20.98 -2.75 -42.11
N ILE A 74 21.38 -4.04 -42.18
CA ILE A 74 21.72 -4.94 -41.05
C ILE A 74 23.23 -4.96 -40.80
N LYS A 75 23.70 -4.95 -39.55
CA LYS A 75 25.10 -4.89 -39.13
C LYS A 75 25.62 -5.98 -38.17
N ASP A 76 26.92 -6.15 -38.18
CA ASP A 76 27.80 -7.20 -37.67
C ASP A 76 28.15 -7.08 -36.16
N ARG A 77 28.64 -8.14 -35.52
CA ARG A 77 28.82 -8.31 -34.05
C ARG A 77 29.78 -7.36 -33.33
N LEU A 78 30.58 -6.55 -33.99
CA LEU A 78 31.36 -5.46 -33.41
C LEU A 78 30.50 -4.19 -33.14
N SER A 79 29.26 -4.23 -33.56
CA SER A 79 28.29 -3.15 -33.37
C SER A 79 27.87 -3.02 -31.88
N GLU A 80 27.79 -4.07 -31.08
CA GLU A 80 27.27 -4.04 -29.72
C GLU A 80 27.99 -3.04 -28.79
N ILE A 81 29.32 -2.90 -28.93
CA ILE A 81 30.08 -1.93 -28.14
C ILE A 81 29.89 -0.50 -28.64
N ARG A 82 29.86 -0.32 -29.96
CA ARG A 82 29.57 0.98 -30.58
C ARG A 82 28.13 1.41 -30.29
N ASP A 83 27.22 0.46 -30.33
CA ASP A 83 25.81 0.67 -30.05
C ASP A 83 25.58 1.15 -28.60
N THR A 84 26.42 0.68 -27.65
CA THR A 84 26.38 1.13 -26.25
C THR A 84 26.79 2.60 -26.10
N GLU A 85 27.89 3.03 -26.75
CA GLU A 85 28.35 4.42 -26.67
C GLU A 85 27.43 5.37 -27.47
N GLU A 86 26.89 4.91 -28.59
CA GLU A 86 25.89 5.64 -29.35
C GLU A 86 24.61 5.82 -28.54
N LEU A 87 24.13 4.77 -27.85
CA LEU A 87 22.98 4.84 -26.98
C LEU A 87 23.17 5.83 -25.83
N LYS A 88 24.34 5.80 -25.18
CA LYS A 88 24.68 6.81 -24.14
C LYS A 88 24.62 8.22 -24.68
N SER A 89 25.23 8.47 -25.84
CA SER A 89 25.19 9.77 -26.50
C SER A 89 23.76 10.23 -26.77
N LYS A 90 22.91 9.34 -27.26
CA LYS A 90 21.50 9.66 -27.54
C LYS A 90 20.67 9.92 -26.27
N ILE A 91 20.98 9.21 -25.19
CA ILE A 91 20.36 9.48 -23.89
C ILE A 91 20.79 10.86 -23.36
N HIS A 92 22.05 11.22 -23.48
CA HIS A 92 22.50 12.57 -23.12
C HIS A 92 21.84 13.66 -23.96
N GLU A 93 21.75 13.50 -25.29
CA GLU A 93 21.03 14.43 -26.15
C GLU A 93 19.54 14.57 -25.74
N PHE A 94 18.93 13.45 -25.36
CA PHE A 94 17.55 13.44 -24.85
C PHE A 94 17.42 14.21 -23.53
N ILE A 95 18.36 14.01 -22.59
CA ILE A 95 18.41 14.73 -21.31
C ILE A 95 18.64 16.23 -21.56
N ASP A 96 19.56 16.57 -22.46
CA ASP A 96 19.82 17.95 -22.86
C ASP A 96 18.56 18.63 -23.39
N THR A 97 17.79 17.92 -24.22
CA THR A 97 16.52 18.43 -24.77
C THR A 97 15.47 18.63 -23.68
N LEU A 98 15.36 17.70 -22.71
CA LEU A 98 14.43 17.82 -21.58
C LEU A 98 14.80 18.97 -20.63
N THR A 99 16.10 19.26 -20.49
CA THR A 99 16.62 20.28 -19.56
C THR A 99 16.84 21.64 -20.18
N ALA A 100 16.94 21.73 -21.53
CA ALA A 100 17.45 22.90 -22.24
C ALA A 100 16.66 24.21 -22.05
N GLU A 101 15.34 24.14 -21.83
CA GLU A 101 14.55 25.37 -21.85
C GLU A 101 13.94 25.76 -20.47
N LYS A 102 13.65 24.81 -19.59
CA LYS A 102 12.82 25.08 -18.40
C LYS A 102 13.36 24.57 -17.06
N ALA A 103 14.34 23.67 -17.04
CA ALA A 103 14.81 23.04 -15.81
C ALA A 103 16.32 22.88 -15.79
N ASN A 104 16.94 23.14 -14.62
CA ASN A 104 18.37 22.88 -14.43
C ASN A 104 18.62 21.45 -13.98
N GLN A 105 17.58 20.76 -13.47
CA GLN A 105 17.66 19.39 -12.96
C GLN A 105 16.40 18.60 -13.32
N LEU A 106 16.59 17.31 -13.49
CA LEU A 106 15.54 16.34 -13.83
C LEU A 106 15.41 15.34 -12.68
N VAL A 107 14.19 15.20 -12.15
CA VAL A 107 13.90 14.28 -11.05
C VAL A 107 12.95 13.18 -11.54
N PHE A 108 13.42 11.93 -11.52
CA PHE A 108 12.61 10.76 -11.81
C PHE A 108 12.08 10.16 -10.51
N PHE A 109 10.77 10.10 -10.37
CA PHE A 109 10.11 9.35 -9.31
C PHE A 109 9.76 7.97 -9.83
N ILE A 110 10.49 6.97 -9.33
CA ILE A 110 10.32 5.55 -9.68
C ILE A 110 9.50 4.88 -8.60
N ASP A 111 8.31 4.41 -8.95
CA ASP A 111 7.39 3.75 -8.03
C ASP A 111 7.22 2.27 -8.36
N GLU A 112 6.88 1.47 -7.37
CA GLU A 112 6.50 0.06 -7.47
C GLU A 112 7.55 -0.88 -8.11
N LEU A 113 8.83 -0.51 -8.13
CA LEU A 113 9.91 -1.36 -8.67
C LEU A 113 10.06 -2.69 -7.89
N ASP A 114 9.72 -2.69 -6.62
CA ASP A 114 9.73 -3.88 -5.76
C ASP A 114 8.62 -4.89 -6.08
N ARG A 115 7.61 -4.51 -6.90
CA ARG A 115 6.55 -5.39 -7.38
C ARG A 115 6.82 -5.99 -8.76
N CYS A 116 7.82 -5.49 -9.45
CA CYS A 116 8.18 -5.94 -10.78
C CYS A 116 8.74 -7.36 -10.79
N LYS A 117 8.76 -7.98 -11.96
CA LYS A 117 9.48 -9.23 -12.21
C LYS A 117 10.94 -9.07 -11.79
N PRO A 118 11.54 -10.10 -11.16
CA PRO A 118 12.91 -10.00 -10.63
C PRO A 118 13.95 -9.56 -11.67
N ASP A 119 13.89 -10.13 -12.86
CA ASP A 119 14.80 -9.82 -13.97
C ASP A 119 14.63 -8.38 -14.49
N TYR A 120 13.39 -7.87 -14.51
CA TYR A 120 13.11 -6.49 -14.88
C TYR A 120 13.67 -5.50 -13.85
N ALA A 121 13.38 -5.73 -12.56
CA ALA A 121 13.84 -4.85 -11.48
C ALA A 121 15.37 -4.73 -11.45
N ILE A 122 16.07 -5.83 -11.64
CA ILE A 122 17.54 -5.87 -11.68
C ILE A 122 18.06 -5.12 -12.91
N ARG A 123 17.53 -5.44 -14.11
CA ARG A 123 17.91 -4.74 -15.34
C ARG A 123 17.64 -3.25 -15.25
N PHE A 124 16.54 -2.83 -14.64
CA PHE A 124 16.19 -1.45 -14.44
C PHE A 124 17.28 -0.71 -13.63
N LEU A 125 17.67 -1.25 -12.48
CA LEU A 125 18.72 -0.66 -11.64
C LEU A 125 20.08 -0.58 -12.36
N GLU A 126 20.47 -1.66 -13.03
CA GLU A 126 21.74 -1.73 -13.76
C GLU A 126 21.76 -0.75 -14.94
N ARG A 127 20.66 -0.68 -15.72
CA ARG A 127 20.53 0.21 -16.85
C ARG A 127 20.60 1.68 -16.46
N ILE A 128 19.88 2.07 -15.39
CA ILE A 128 19.93 3.44 -14.89
C ILE A 128 21.38 3.81 -14.55
N LYS A 129 22.06 2.98 -13.78
CA LYS A 129 23.45 3.26 -13.36
C LYS A 129 24.42 3.38 -14.54
N HIS A 130 24.19 2.64 -15.61
CA HIS A 130 25.09 2.64 -16.76
C HIS A 130 24.83 3.74 -17.79
N TYR A 131 23.56 4.17 -17.90
CA TYR A 131 23.15 5.04 -19.01
C TYR A 131 22.69 6.44 -18.56
N PHE A 132 22.33 6.61 -17.30
CA PHE A 132 21.86 7.88 -16.76
C PHE A 132 22.83 8.46 -15.71
N ASP A 133 24.13 8.30 -15.96
CA ASP A 133 25.20 8.89 -15.15
C ASP A 133 25.40 10.37 -15.55
N ASP A 134 24.49 11.23 -15.08
CA ASP A 134 24.48 12.67 -15.35
C ASP A 134 24.09 13.41 -14.05
N GLU A 135 24.94 14.36 -13.64
CA GLU A 135 24.77 15.13 -12.40
C GLU A 135 23.46 15.95 -12.35
N ARG A 136 22.82 16.17 -13.47
CA ARG A 136 21.52 16.86 -13.57
C ARG A 136 20.35 15.96 -13.24
N ILE A 137 20.56 14.65 -13.11
CA ILE A 137 19.51 13.67 -12.89
C ILE A 137 19.51 13.21 -11.43
N THR A 138 18.35 13.18 -10.84
CA THR A 138 18.10 12.55 -9.54
C THR A 138 17.02 11.51 -9.66
N PHE A 139 17.28 10.29 -9.20
CA PHE A 139 16.30 9.23 -9.08
C PHE A 139 15.78 9.14 -7.64
N VAL A 140 14.47 9.19 -7.48
CA VAL A 140 13.78 9.01 -6.20
C VAL A 140 12.98 7.72 -6.30
N PHE A 141 13.39 6.69 -5.56
CA PHE A 141 12.73 5.38 -5.55
C PHE A 141 11.74 5.29 -4.38
N SER A 142 10.47 5.10 -4.69
CA SER A 142 9.42 4.77 -3.73
C SER A 142 9.24 3.25 -3.73
N VAL A 143 9.98 2.55 -2.87
CA VAL A 143 10.06 1.08 -2.88
C VAL A 143 10.12 0.50 -1.47
N SER A 144 9.63 -0.72 -1.30
CA SER A 144 9.95 -1.55 -0.13
C SER A 144 11.32 -2.19 -0.32
N LEU A 145 12.35 -1.65 0.35
CA LEU A 145 13.71 -2.21 0.25
C LEU A 145 13.76 -3.69 0.68
N THR A 146 12.94 -4.10 1.65
CA THR A 146 12.86 -5.49 2.08
C THR A 146 12.35 -6.38 0.95
N GLN A 147 11.28 -5.98 0.26
CA GLN A 147 10.75 -6.74 -0.88
C GLN A 147 11.76 -6.77 -2.04
N LEU A 148 12.38 -5.64 -2.34
CA LEU A 148 13.40 -5.58 -3.40
C LEU A 148 14.61 -6.46 -3.08
N GLN A 149 15.03 -6.55 -1.81
CA GLN A 149 16.07 -7.50 -1.38
C GLN A 149 15.65 -8.96 -1.59
N TRP A 150 14.39 -9.32 -1.28
CA TRP A 150 13.86 -10.65 -1.55
C TRP A 150 13.83 -10.96 -3.05
N THR A 151 13.40 -10.02 -3.87
CA THR A 151 13.40 -10.12 -5.34
C THR A 151 14.80 -10.42 -5.87
N ILE A 152 15.81 -9.68 -5.40
CA ILE A 152 17.21 -9.87 -5.81
C ILE A 152 17.78 -11.22 -5.33
N ARG A 153 17.49 -11.62 -4.10
CA ARG A 153 17.91 -12.93 -3.58
C ARG A 153 17.28 -14.09 -4.36
N ASN A 154 16.03 -13.97 -4.73
CA ASN A 154 15.37 -15.00 -5.54
C ASN A 154 15.98 -15.11 -6.94
N TYR A 155 16.50 -14.03 -7.49
CA TYR A 155 17.14 -14.04 -8.80
C TYR A 155 18.55 -14.61 -8.77
N TYR A 156 19.39 -14.16 -7.84
CA TYR A 156 20.81 -14.57 -7.74
C TYR A 156 21.05 -15.79 -6.82
N GLY A 157 20.05 -16.17 -6.02
CA GLY A 157 20.12 -17.25 -5.05
C GLY A 157 20.30 -16.77 -3.61
N ASN A 158 19.91 -17.65 -2.65
CA ASN A 158 19.82 -17.30 -1.22
C ASN A 158 21.14 -16.88 -0.56
N GLY A 159 22.29 -17.22 -1.13
CA GLY A 159 23.62 -16.80 -0.64
C GLY A 159 24.07 -15.41 -1.09
N PHE A 160 23.28 -14.74 -1.93
CA PHE A 160 23.64 -13.44 -2.48
C PHE A 160 23.36 -12.30 -1.49
N ASP A 161 24.34 -11.40 -1.32
CA ASP A 161 24.19 -10.23 -0.46
C ASP A 161 23.44 -9.10 -1.18
N ALA A 162 22.12 -9.18 -1.19
CA ALA A 162 21.25 -8.21 -1.83
C ALA A 162 21.37 -6.80 -1.19
N THR A 163 21.76 -6.72 0.07
CA THR A 163 21.93 -5.42 0.75
C THR A 163 23.12 -4.66 0.15
N LYS A 164 24.28 -5.32 0.07
CA LYS A 164 25.47 -4.73 -0.55
C LYS A 164 25.28 -4.46 -2.05
N TYR A 165 24.48 -5.28 -2.71
CA TYR A 165 24.17 -5.04 -4.10
C TYR A 165 23.37 -3.74 -4.27
N LEU A 166 22.33 -3.54 -3.46
CA LEU A 166 21.49 -2.34 -3.50
C LEU A 166 22.22 -1.07 -3.05
N ASP A 167 23.23 -1.18 -2.18
CA ASP A 167 24.06 -0.04 -1.77
C ASP A 167 24.82 0.63 -2.95
N LYS A 168 24.94 -0.07 -4.09
CA LYS A 168 25.54 0.49 -5.30
C LYS A 168 24.64 1.47 -6.05
N PHE A 169 23.35 1.45 -5.76
CA PHE A 169 22.33 2.21 -6.50
C PHE A 169 21.71 3.35 -5.69
N PHE A 170 21.85 3.34 -4.35
CA PHE A 170 21.20 4.30 -3.47
C PHE A 170 22.23 5.06 -2.64
N ASP A 171 22.39 6.35 -2.91
CA ASP A 171 23.29 7.23 -2.16
C ASP A 171 22.67 7.65 -0.83
N LEU A 172 21.35 7.82 -0.80
CA LEU A 172 20.59 8.23 0.38
C LEU A 172 19.35 7.36 0.56
N ARG A 173 19.10 6.96 1.80
CA ARG A 173 17.88 6.24 2.19
C ARG A 173 17.10 7.07 3.21
N VAL A 174 15.85 7.31 2.90
CA VAL A 174 14.92 8.04 3.78
C VAL A 174 13.76 7.12 4.11
N SER A 175 13.50 6.93 5.40
CA SER A 175 12.33 6.20 5.85
C SER A 175 11.18 7.19 6.07
N ILE A 176 10.02 6.87 5.53
CA ILE A 176 8.79 7.61 5.85
C ILE A 176 8.48 7.33 7.32
N PRO A 177 8.28 8.37 8.16
CA PRO A 177 7.91 8.17 9.56
C PRO A 177 6.60 7.39 9.65
N ASN A 178 6.45 6.63 10.75
CA ASN A 178 5.20 5.93 11.02
C ASN A 178 4.05 6.94 11.03
N ALA A 179 2.96 6.57 10.36
CA ALA A 179 1.77 7.39 10.36
C ALA A 179 1.16 7.45 11.75
N ASP A 180 0.61 8.61 12.10
CA ASP A 180 -0.29 8.75 13.25
C ASP A 180 -1.62 8.05 12.91
N TYR A 181 -1.69 6.76 13.27
CA TYR A 181 -2.87 5.94 12.99
C TYR A 181 -4.11 6.46 13.69
N GLU A 182 -3.98 6.96 14.93
CA GLU A 182 -5.12 7.47 15.70
C GLU A 182 -5.73 8.68 15.01
N ARG A 183 -4.89 9.61 14.58
CA ARG A 183 -5.35 10.78 13.82
C ARG A 183 -5.96 10.38 12.48
N PHE A 184 -5.29 9.49 11.74
CA PHE A 184 -5.79 9.00 10.44
C PHE A 184 -7.16 8.34 10.58
N LEU A 185 -7.32 7.45 11.57
CA LEU A 185 -8.57 6.73 11.80
C LEU A 185 -9.68 7.68 12.26
N ARG A 186 -9.38 8.63 13.14
CA ARG A 186 -10.33 9.65 13.59
C ARG A 186 -10.85 10.50 12.43
N ASP A 187 -9.94 10.93 11.54
CA ASP A 187 -10.29 11.76 10.39
C ASP A 187 -11.03 10.98 9.29
N ARG A 188 -10.87 9.65 9.22
CA ARG A 188 -11.43 8.77 8.18
C ARG A 188 -12.58 7.89 8.65
N LEU A 189 -12.55 7.46 9.91
CA LEU A 189 -13.64 6.72 10.55
C LEU A 189 -14.65 7.70 11.14
N GLU A 190 -15.30 8.52 10.32
CA GLU A 190 -16.57 9.14 10.66
C GLU A 190 -17.64 8.04 10.78
N ILE A 191 -17.51 7.15 11.75
CA ILE A 191 -18.51 6.13 12.06
C ILE A 191 -19.55 6.82 12.94
N GLY A 192 -20.58 7.33 12.32
CA GLY A 192 -21.80 7.83 12.96
C GLY A 192 -21.65 8.45 14.36
N SER A 193 -22.72 8.65 15.09
CA SER A 193 -22.71 9.20 16.44
C SER A 193 -22.35 8.20 17.56
N ASP A 194 -21.93 6.98 17.21
CA ASP A 194 -21.56 5.93 18.19
C ASP A 194 -20.05 5.91 18.42
N GLU A 195 -19.63 6.61 19.46
CA GLU A 195 -18.25 6.61 19.92
C GLU A 195 -17.72 5.19 20.23
N THR A 196 -18.58 4.31 20.72
CA THR A 196 -18.23 2.93 21.10
C THR A 196 -17.76 2.11 19.89
N ALA A 197 -18.51 2.12 18.79
CA ALA A 197 -18.12 1.40 17.58
C ALA A 197 -16.81 1.96 17.00
N GLY A 198 -16.60 3.28 17.09
CA GLY A 198 -15.35 3.94 16.72
C GLY A 198 -14.17 3.41 17.52
N ILE A 199 -14.29 3.33 18.84
CA ILE A 199 -13.26 2.81 19.75
C ILE A 199 -12.91 1.36 19.40
N VAL A 200 -13.92 0.52 19.16
CA VAL A 200 -13.71 -0.88 18.73
C VAL A 200 -12.97 -0.95 17.41
N CYS A 201 -13.35 -0.13 16.44
CA CYS A 201 -12.66 -0.10 15.14
C CYS A 201 -11.19 0.31 15.25
N HIS A 202 -10.88 1.28 16.09
CA HIS A 202 -9.49 1.67 16.38
C HIS A 202 -8.70 0.51 16.95
N GLU A 203 -9.27 -0.19 17.93
CA GLU A 203 -8.62 -1.31 18.58
C GLU A 203 -8.43 -2.50 17.62
N VAL A 204 -9.39 -2.79 16.76
CA VAL A 204 -9.27 -3.79 15.69
C VAL A 204 -8.07 -3.47 14.78
N VAL A 205 -7.95 -2.23 14.30
CA VAL A 205 -6.83 -1.80 13.44
C VAL A 205 -5.51 -1.95 14.18
N ARG A 206 -5.45 -1.61 15.47
CA ARG A 206 -4.26 -1.71 16.31
C ARG A 206 -3.87 -3.18 16.56
N GLN A 207 -4.80 -4.02 16.97
CA GLN A 207 -4.56 -5.43 17.33
C GLN A 207 -4.13 -6.28 16.12
N PHE A 208 -4.70 -6.01 14.94
CA PHE A 208 -4.34 -6.70 13.71
C PHE A 208 -3.21 -6.01 12.94
N ASN A 209 -2.65 -4.93 13.50
CA ASN A 209 -1.54 -4.19 12.92
C ASN A 209 -1.76 -3.85 11.43
N PHE A 210 -2.94 -3.33 11.11
CA PHE A 210 -3.29 -2.99 9.73
C PHE A 210 -2.40 -1.87 9.20
N SER A 211 -1.91 -2.02 7.98
CA SER A 211 -1.31 -0.91 7.23
C SER A 211 -2.35 0.17 6.96
N LEU A 212 -1.92 1.42 6.64
CA LEU A 212 -2.85 2.50 6.30
C LEU A 212 -3.84 2.12 5.18
N ARG A 213 -3.37 1.41 4.15
CA ARG A 213 -4.21 0.91 3.06
C ARG A 213 -5.25 -0.10 3.54
N GLN A 214 -4.86 -0.99 4.45
CA GLN A 214 -5.81 -1.93 5.07
C GLN A 214 -6.78 -1.21 6.01
N ALA A 215 -6.30 -0.25 6.79
CA ALA A 215 -7.15 0.58 7.66
C ALA A 215 -8.18 1.38 6.85
N GLU A 216 -7.79 1.96 5.72
CA GLU A 216 -8.73 2.65 4.81
C GLU A 216 -9.76 1.70 4.19
N ARG A 217 -9.32 0.50 3.77
CA ARG A 217 -10.24 -0.54 3.28
C ARG A 217 -11.21 -0.97 4.38
N TYR A 218 -10.71 -1.17 5.60
CA TYR A 218 -11.52 -1.51 6.76
C TYR A 218 -12.57 -0.42 7.03
N ALA A 219 -12.15 0.86 7.07
CA ALA A 219 -13.05 1.99 7.25
C ALA A 219 -14.18 2.03 6.21
N ARG A 220 -13.85 1.76 4.94
CA ARG A 220 -14.87 1.66 3.88
C ARG A 220 -15.86 0.53 4.11
N LEU A 221 -15.39 -0.63 4.55
CA LEU A 221 -16.28 -1.77 4.85
C LEU A 221 -17.20 -1.48 6.03
N ILE A 222 -16.68 -0.81 7.07
CA ILE A 222 -17.50 -0.34 8.20
C ILE A 222 -18.59 0.64 7.72
N LYS A 223 -18.23 1.64 6.91
CA LYS A 223 -19.22 2.60 6.34
C LYS A 223 -20.30 1.90 5.49
N ILE A 224 -19.95 0.84 4.76
CA ILE A 224 -20.92 0.04 4.00
C ILE A 224 -21.87 -0.72 4.96
N ALA A 225 -21.36 -1.19 6.09
CA ALA A 225 -22.14 -1.91 7.10
C ALA A 225 -22.97 -1.00 8.00
N GLU A 226 -22.65 0.30 8.08
CA GLU A 226 -23.30 1.28 8.97
C GLU A 226 -24.84 1.32 8.89
N PRO A 227 -25.51 1.25 7.72
CA PRO A 227 -26.95 1.19 7.64
C PRO A 227 -27.55 -0.01 8.38
N GLN A 228 -26.83 -1.13 8.47
CA GLN A 228 -27.25 -2.32 9.21
C GLN A 228 -27.10 -2.11 10.72
N PHE A 229 -26.08 -1.36 11.17
CA PHE A 229 -25.93 -0.97 12.56
C PHE A 229 -27.11 -0.12 13.02
N ASP A 230 -27.50 0.87 12.22
CA ASP A 230 -28.65 1.74 12.49
C ASP A 230 -29.97 0.95 12.57
N TRP A 231 -30.16 -0.02 11.68
CA TRP A 231 -31.32 -0.88 11.73
C TRP A 231 -31.35 -1.74 13.01
N LEU A 232 -30.22 -2.33 13.41
CA LEU A 232 -30.12 -3.11 14.64
C LEU A 232 -30.39 -2.26 15.90
N ARG A 233 -30.01 -0.97 15.90
CA ARG A 233 -30.21 -0.04 17.02
C ARG A 233 -31.64 0.49 17.10
N ARG A 234 -32.34 0.70 15.99
CA ARG A 234 -33.69 1.30 15.93
C ARG A 234 -34.80 0.31 16.22
N SER A 235 -34.53 -0.95 16.43
CA SER A 235 -35.53 -1.95 16.84
C SER A 235 -36.14 -1.56 18.19
N THR A 236 -37.48 -1.46 18.25
CA THR A 236 -38.26 -0.90 19.37
C THR A 236 -38.26 -1.71 20.67
N SER A 237 -37.75 -2.94 20.66
CA SER A 237 -37.37 -3.67 21.86
C SER A 237 -35.88 -3.43 22.09
N PHE A 238 -35.55 -2.96 23.28
CA PHE A 238 -34.18 -2.71 23.73
C PHE A 238 -33.47 -4.06 23.87
N ASP A 239 -32.98 -4.60 22.74
CA ASP A 239 -32.30 -5.88 22.66
C ASP A 239 -30.81 -5.61 22.79
N LEU A 240 -30.28 -5.81 23.99
CA LEU A 240 -28.87 -5.61 24.35
C LEU A 240 -27.95 -6.42 23.44
N ASP A 241 -28.39 -7.63 23.06
CA ASP A 241 -27.61 -8.51 22.17
C ASP A 241 -27.41 -7.89 20.79
N ARG A 242 -28.42 -7.19 20.28
CA ARG A 242 -28.34 -6.50 18.98
C ARG A 242 -27.44 -5.28 19.04
N ALA A 243 -27.56 -4.47 20.08
CA ALA A 243 -26.70 -3.32 20.27
C ALA A 243 -25.23 -3.73 20.46
N PHE A 244 -24.99 -4.77 21.27
CA PHE A 244 -23.67 -5.34 21.44
C PHE A 244 -23.12 -5.89 20.12
N THR A 245 -23.93 -6.65 19.39
CA THR A 245 -23.54 -7.19 18.08
C THR A 245 -23.16 -6.07 17.12
N ALA A 246 -23.97 -5.01 17.04
CA ALA A 246 -23.70 -3.89 16.14
C ALA A 246 -22.42 -3.13 16.49
N SER A 247 -22.21 -2.81 17.76
CA SER A 247 -21.11 -1.92 18.18
C SER A 247 -19.77 -2.65 18.39
N TYR A 248 -19.81 -3.95 18.71
CA TYR A 248 -18.59 -4.71 19.02
C TYR A 248 -18.33 -5.85 18.05
N ILE A 249 -19.34 -6.69 17.76
CA ILE A 249 -19.13 -7.94 17.04
C ILE A 249 -18.91 -7.70 15.54
N ILE A 250 -19.70 -6.85 14.91
CA ILE A 250 -19.59 -6.62 13.47
C ILE A 250 -18.24 -5.98 13.10
N PRO A 251 -17.74 -4.95 13.82
CA PRO A 251 -16.39 -4.44 13.57
C PRO A 251 -15.29 -5.52 13.68
N ILE A 252 -15.40 -6.42 14.67
CA ILE A 252 -14.45 -7.51 14.86
C ILE A 252 -14.52 -8.50 13.69
N ILE A 253 -15.72 -8.89 13.27
CA ILE A 253 -15.95 -9.81 12.13
C ILE A 253 -15.33 -9.26 10.85
N ILE A 254 -15.57 -7.98 10.55
CA ILE A 254 -15.01 -7.32 9.35
C ILE A 254 -13.48 -7.28 9.44
N GLY A 255 -12.95 -6.98 10.62
CA GLY A 255 -11.49 -6.99 10.85
C GLY A 255 -10.87 -8.37 10.65
N LEU A 256 -11.48 -9.40 11.22
CA LEU A 256 -11.03 -10.80 11.09
C LEU A 256 -11.06 -11.28 9.64
N GLN A 257 -12.13 -10.99 8.90
CA GLN A 257 -12.23 -11.36 7.49
C GLN A 257 -11.11 -10.75 6.63
N MET A 258 -10.61 -9.58 7.03
CA MET A 258 -9.51 -8.92 6.34
C MET A 258 -8.13 -9.41 6.79
N TYR A 259 -8.02 -9.87 8.05
CA TYR A 259 -6.76 -10.25 8.68
C TYR A 259 -6.40 -11.71 8.42
N ASP A 260 -7.31 -12.63 8.77
CA ASP A 260 -7.09 -14.07 8.71
C ASP A 260 -8.42 -14.81 8.55
N LEU A 261 -8.61 -15.46 7.41
CA LEU A 261 -9.86 -16.13 7.05
C LEU A 261 -10.14 -17.36 7.93
N ASP A 262 -9.09 -18.08 8.37
CA ASP A 262 -9.25 -19.24 9.25
C ASP A 262 -9.66 -18.81 10.65
N MET A 263 -9.07 -17.71 11.15
CA MET A 263 -9.47 -17.09 12.41
C MET A 263 -10.91 -16.57 12.34
N TYR A 264 -11.30 -15.94 11.24
CA TYR A 264 -12.68 -15.51 10.97
C TYR A 264 -13.64 -16.70 11.05
N HIS A 265 -13.36 -17.81 10.34
CA HIS A 265 -14.23 -18.99 10.35
C HIS A 265 -14.37 -19.59 11.74
N ARG A 266 -13.27 -19.73 12.51
CA ARG A 266 -13.34 -20.22 13.90
C ARG A 266 -14.16 -19.30 14.79
N PHE A 267 -14.04 -17.99 14.58
CA PHE A 267 -14.78 -17.00 15.35
C PHE A 267 -16.29 -17.08 15.08
N VAL A 268 -16.73 -17.03 13.83
CA VAL A 268 -18.16 -17.03 13.48
C VAL A 268 -18.85 -18.38 13.73
N THR A 269 -18.10 -19.46 13.85
CA THR A 269 -18.62 -20.80 14.20
C THR A 269 -18.64 -21.09 15.70
N GLY A 270 -18.33 -20.11 16.55
CA GLY A 270 -18.37 -20.28 18.01
C GLY A 270 -17.17 -21.04 18.62
N ASN A 271 -16.11 -21.27 17.83
CA ASN A 271 -14.98 -22.10 18.24
C ASN A 271 -13.78 -21.31 18.81
N ASP A 272 -13.76 -19.97 18.65
CA ASP A 272 -12.63 -19.14 19.13
C ASP A 272 -13.08 -17.72 19.47
N SER A 273 -13.29 -17.46 20.76
CA SER A 273 -13.63 -16.15 21.31
C SER A 273 -12.42 -15.23 21.54
N THR A 274 -11.19 -15.75 21.35
CA THR A 274 -9.95 -15.04 21.67
C THR A 274 -9.83 -13.66 21.01
N PRO A 275 -10.21 -13.47 19.72
CA PRO A 275 -10.15 -12.15 19.08
C PRO A 275 -11.02 -11.11 19.78
N MET A 276 -12.24 -11.48 20.14
CA MET A 276 -13.16 -10.59 20.85
C MET A 276 -12.59 -10.20 22.23
N LYS A 277 -12.14 -11.18 23.00
CA LYS A 277 -11.54 -10.94 24.33
C LYS A 277 -10.34 -9.99 24.23
N LYS A 278 -9.43 -10.21 23.29
CA LYS A 278 -8.26 -9.33 23.09
C LYS A 278 -8.65 -7.89 22.75
N ILE A 279 -9.60 -7.71 21.85
CA ILE A 279 -10.04 -6.38 21.41
C ILE A 279 -10.76 -5.67 22.57
N LEU A 280 -11.69 -6.34 23.24
CA LEU A 280 -12.45 -5.73 24.32
C LEU A 280 -11.58 -5.43 25.55
N MET A 281 -10.60 -6.28 25.87
CA MET A 281 -9.60 -5.97 26.90
C MET A 281 -8.70 -4.80 26.51
N GLY A 282 -8.38 -4.65 25.23
CA GLY A 282 -7.55 -3.55 24.71
C GLY A 282 -8.23 -2.18 24.78
N ILE A 283 -9.56 -2.14 24.67
CA ILE A 283 -10.36 -0.90 24.79
C ILE A 283 -10.39 -0.41 26.26
N GLY A 284 -10.20 -1.32 27.20
CA GLY A 284 -10.42 -1.07 28.61
C GLY A 284 -11.83 -1.45 29.04
N ILE A 285 -11.91 -2.14 30.17
CA ILE A 285 -13.16 -2.75 30.66
C ILE A 285 -14.21 -1.69 31.00
N LEU A 286 -13.79 -0.50 31.43
CA LEU A 286 -14.66 0.61 31.75
C LEU A 286 -15.55 1.06 30.56
N GLU A 287 -15.05 0.99 29.35
CA GLU A 287 -15.81 1.28 28.13
C GLU A 287 -16.90 0.23 27.81
N CYS A 288 -16.64 -1.03 28.20
CA CYS A 288 -17.60 -2.14 28.05
C CYS A 288 -18.62 -2.23 29.18
N THR A 289 -18.37 -1.54 30.33
CA THR A 289 -19.20 -1.58 31.53
C THR A 289 -20.69 -1.29 31.28
N PRO A 290 -21.10 -0.35 30.40
CA PRO A 290 -22.54 -0.12 30.17
C PRO A 290 -23.27 -1.35 29.66
N PHE A 291 -22.60 -2.24 28.89
CA PHE A 291 -23.19 -3.49 28.39
C PHE A 291 -23.06 -4.63 29.40
N LEU A 292 -21.96 -4.66 30.16
CA LEU A 292 -21.74 -5.65 31.22
C LEU A 292 -22.59 -5.34 32.46
N ALA A 293 -22.80 -4.07 32.78
CA ALA A 293 -23.55 -3.63 33.96
C ALA A 293 -25.08 -3.56 33.77
N ARG A 294 -25.59 -3.41 32.54
CA ARG A 294 -27.03 -3.35 32.28
C ARG A 294 -27.75 -4.68 32.44
N GLU A 295 -27.05 -5.77 32.58
CA GLU A 295 -27.61 -7.05 33.00
C GLU A 295 -27.74 -7.22 34.53
N GLU A 296 -27.64 -6.15 35.32
CA GLU A 296 -27.93 -6.19 36.77
C GLU A 296 -29.33 -6.77 37.07
N SER A 297 -30.26 -6.76 36.12
CA SER A 297 -31.53 -7.50 36.29
C SER A 297 -31.38 -9.01 36.28
N LEU A 298 -30.28 -9.56 35.81
CA LEU A 298 -29.91 -11.00 35.93
C LEU A 298 -28.97 -11.27 37.12
N ILE A 299 -28.37 -10.26 37.70
CA ILE A 299 -27.49 -10.36 38.92
C ILE A 299 -28.33 -10.43 40.23
N HIS A 300 -29.62 -10.65 40.16
CA HIS A 300 -30.47 -10.74 41.34
C HIS A 300 -30.28 -12.03 42.17
N ASN A 301 -29.29 -12.85 41.87
CA ASN A 301 -28.92 -14.04 42.63
C ASN A 301 -27.53 -13.97 43.31
N GLY A 302 -27.11 -12.79 43.73
CA GLY A 302 -26.20 -12.67 44.89
C GLY A 302 -24.72 -12.98 44.66
N GLU A 303 -24.18 -12.94 43.45
CA GLU A 303 -22.73 -12.90 43.21
C GLU A 303 -22.31 -11.59 42.61
N ASP A 304 -21.89 -10.66 43.47
CA ASP A 304 -21.30 -9.39 43.10
C ASP A 304 -20.12 -9.61 42.15
N ILE A 305 -20.21 -9.10 40.90
CA ILE A 305 -19.04 -8.96 40.07
C ILE A 305 -18.23 -7.81 40.65
N GLU A 306 -17.34 -8.08 41.56
CA GLU A 306 -16.36 -7.13 42.03
C GLU A 306 -15.33 -6.88 40.91
N ILE A 307 -15.52 -5.77 40.22
CA ILE A 307 -14.59 -5.28 39.23
C ILE A 307 -13.54 -4.45 39.98
N ARG A 308 -12.34 -5.00 40.20
CA ARG A 308 -11.25 -4.26 40.86
C ARG A 308 -9.90 -4.56 40.18
N ASP A 309 -9.34 -3.58 39.49
CA ASP A 309 -7.90 -3.45 39.16
C ASP A 309 -7.25 -2.47 40.16
N GLU A 310 -6.21 -1.73 39.83
CA GLU A 310 -5.91 -0.47 40.57
C GLU A 310 -7.14 0.43 40.58
N SER A 311 -8.18 0.10 39.80
CA SER A 311 -9.56 0.47 39.71
C SER A 311 -10.51 -0.59 40.34
N GLY A 312 -10.07 -1.82 40.66
CA GLY A 312 -10.87 -2.82 41.31
C GLY A 312 -11.53 -3.91 40.46
N VAL A 313 -11.09 -4.21 39.25
CA VAL A 313 -11.72 -5.18 38.35
C VAL A 313 -11.14 -6.58 38.43
N ASN A 314 -11.99 -7.60 38.54
CA ASN A 314 -11.58 -8.98 38.41
C ASN A 314 -11.60 -9.42 36.95
N LEU A 315 -10.45 -9.31 36.28
CA LEU A 315 -10.29 -9.60 34.86
C LEU A 315 -10.69 -11.03 34.45
N VAL A 316 -10.61 -11.99 35.36
CA VAL A 316 -10.98 -13.39 35.10
C VAL A 316 -12.49 -13.50 34.93
N LYS A 317 -13.27 -12.89 35.83
CA LYS A 317 -14.75 -12.91 35.73
C LYS A 317 -15.27 -12.20 34.50
N VAL A 318 -14.59 -11.14 34.04
CA VAL A 318 -14.92 -10.45 32.80
C VAL A 318 -14.65 -11.34 31.58
N ALA A 319 -13.53 -12.05 31.55
CA ALA A 319 -13.20 -12.97 30.45
C ALA A 319 -14.22 -14.12 30.34
N ASP A 320 -14.69 -14.64 31.50
CA ASP A 320 -15.72 -15.69 31.56
C ASP A 320 -17.06 -15.14 31.03
N ARG A 321 -17.42 -13.93 31.44
CA ARG A 321 -18.66 -13.29 30.99
C ARG A 321 -18.65 -12.99 29.47
N LEU A 322 -17.51 -12.52 28.93
CA LEU A 322 -17.35 -12.34 27.49
C LEU A 322 -17.47 -13.67 26.74
N GLU A 323 -17.00 -14.77 27.33
CA GLU A 323 -17.20 -16.11 26.76
C GLU A 323 -18.67 -16.50 26.72
N GLU A 324 -19.41 -16.26 27.79
CA GLU A 324 -20.86 -16.55 27.84
C GLU A 324 -21.63 -15.75 26.78
N ILE A 325 -21.34 -14.44 26.63
CA ILE A 325 -21.94 -13.59 25.60
C ILE A 325 -21.60 -14.11 24.20
N TYR A 326 -20.33 -14.46 23.98
CA TYR A 326 -19.88 -15.02 22.71
C TYR A 326 -20.60 -16.32 22.37
N GLN A 327 -20.71 -17.24 23.32
CA GLN A 327 -21.43 -18.50 23.14
C GLN A 327 -22.95 -18.30 22.96
N ALA A 328 -23.53 -17.28 23.57
CA ALA A 328 -24.93 -16.93 23.35
C ALA A 328 -25.19 -16.45 21.92
N ILE A 329 -24.24 -15.74 21.32
CA ILE A 329 -24.34 -15.22 19.94
C ILE A 329 -24.03 -16.32 18.92
N PHE A 330 -22.93 -17.05 19.09
CA PHE A 330 -22.40 -17.97 18.09
C PHE A 330 -22.57 -19.46 18.42
N GLY A 331 -22.84 -19.80 19.68
CA GLY A 331 -22.96 -21.20 20.16
C GLY A 331 -24.27 -21.89 19.77
N ARG A 332 -25.26 -21.16 19.27
CA ARG A 332 -26.51 -21.75 18.77
C ARG A 332 -26.24 -22.33 17.38
N LYS A 333 -26.09 -23.64 17.29
CA LYS A 333 -25.84 -24.39 16.04
C LYS A 333 -26.88 -24.22 14.94
N ASP A 334 -28.03 -23.56 15.21
CA ASP A 334 -29.18 -23.48 14.32
C ASP A 334 -29.37 -22.12 13.63
N VAL A 335 -28.49 -21.12 13.82
CA VAL A 335 -28.72 -19.76 13.31
C VAL A 335 -28.15 -19.56 11.90
N PHE A 336 -27.17 -20.36 11.51
CA PHE A 336 -26.63 -20.36 10.14
C PHE A 336 -26.81 -21.76 9.56
N GLY A 337 -28.07 -22.03 9.10
CA GLY A 337 -28.40 -23.27 8.40
C GLY A 337 -27.42 -23.52 7.23
N GLU A 338 -27.05 -24.77 7.06
CA GLU A 338 -26.35 -25.29 5.90
C GLU A 338 -27.06 -24.81 4.60
N HIS A 339 -26.35 -24.00 3.82
CA HIS A 339 -26.59 -23.80 2.40
C HIS A 339 -25.27 -23.73 1.63
#